data_e012a2da17679793498b234f5deaa293
#
_entry.id   e012a2da17679793498b234f5deaa293
#
_cell.length_a   1.000
_cell.length_b   1.000
_cell.length_c   1.000
_cell.angle_alpha   90.00
_cell.angle_beta   90.00
_cell.angle_gamma   90.00
#
_symmetry.space_group_name_H-M   'P 1'
#
loop_
_entity.id
_entity.type
_entity.pdbx_description
1 polymer ?
#
loop_
_entity_poly.entity_id
_entity_poly.type
_entity_poly.pdbx_seq_one_letter_code
_entity_poly.pdbx_strand_id
1 'polypeptide(L)'
;MNTYGLVRVSTLKQKDNTSLEFQTKRIKDYCEMFDLPLTGIITETESGGRDLSERSGLKELQSLIKTKSCSTIVVNKVDRLGRSLLQGLMFLKYCEENDVRVICIENGIDTLQPQSKLITNILFSIAENEKDQIKQRLSDGREKTFEDGKKPFGGHLSFGYRKNNQGEIVLDKFDSNIVKFIYRKWNELSKKPNLTKTKRTQKILKLLRKKNFKFHKNNFRTHNIKDILTNSMYCGELKWKGQTTKSSYPTIVSKRLFNVVQSYV
;
A
#
# COMPACT_ATOMS: atom_id res chain seq x y z
N MET A 1 -14.18 -39.83 2.89
CA MET A 1 -13.90 -38.42 3.25
C MET A 1 -12.46 -38.11 2.85
N ASN A 2 -12.22 -37.04 2.07
CA ASN A 2 -10.87 -36.73 1.62
C ASN A 2 -10.29 -35.59 2.47
N THR A 3 -9.21 -35.87 3.19
CA THR A 3 -8.52 -34.91 4.06
C THR A 3 -7.26 -34.40 3.36
N TYR A 4 -7.09 -33.06 3.32
CA TYR A 4 -5.90 -32.45 2.77
C TYR A 4 -5.18 -31.63 3.84
N GLY A 5 -3.85 -31.80 3.91
CA GLY A 5 -2.98 -30.95 4.70
C GLY A 5 -2.56 -29.72 3.91
N LEU A 6 -2.45 -28.55 4.55
CA LEU A 6 -1.81 -27.37 3.94
C LEU A 6 -0.60 -26.94 4.77
N VAL A 7 0.55 -26.84 4.10
CA VAL A 7 1.80 -26.35 4.66
C VAL A 7 2.27 -25.13 3.89
N ARG A 8 2.99 -24.19 4.56
CA ARG A 8 3.46 -22.96 3.93
C ARG A 8 4.95 -22.74 4.20
N VAL A 9 5.68 -22.37 3.15
CA VAL A 9 7.09 -21.95 3.22
C VAL A 9 7.27 -20.54 2.71
N SER A 10 8.20 -19.78 3.31
CA SER A 10 8.64 -18.49 2.78
C SER A 10 9.82 -18.69 1.84
N THR A 11 9.84 -17.99 0.72
CA THR A 11 10.94 -18.02 -0.27
C THR A 11 12.32 -17.66 0.30
N LEU A 12 12.37 -16.85 1.37
CA LEU A 12 13.61 -16.46 2.05
C LEU A 12 14.17 -17.55 2.97
N LYS A 13 13.36 -18.56 3.35
CA LYS A 13 13.75 -19.66 4.25
C LYS A 13 13.86 -21.00 3.55
N GLN A 14 14.01 -21.05 2.23
CA GLN A 14 14.29 -22.30 1.50
C GLN A 14 15.58 -23.02 1.96
N LYS A 15 16.42 -22.38 2.81
CA LYS A 15 17.59 -23.04 3.41
C LYS A 15 17.28 -23.91 4.63
N ASP A 16 16.09 -23.76 5.25
CA ASP A 16 15.68 -24.56 6.39
C ASP A 16 14.49 -25.44 6.01
N ASN A 17 14.76 -26.61 5.40
CA ASN A 17 13.77 -27.70 5.18
C ASN A 17 13.07 -28.13 6.47
N THR A 18 13.66 -27.86 7.64
CA THR A 18 13.17 -28.17 8.97
C THR A 18 11.76 -27.64 9.26
N SER A 19 11.40 -26.43 8.75
CA SER A 19 10.06 -25.86 9.01
C SER A 19 8.96 -26.56 8.21
N LEU A 20 9.22 -27.00 6.97
CA LEU A 20 8.26 -27.71 6.12
C LEU A 20 8.05 -29.13 6.62
N GLU A 21 9.17 -29.84 6.88
CA GLU A 21 9.15 -31.20 7.42
C GLU A 21 8.42 -31.26 8.77
N PHE A 22 8.67 -30.29 9.63
CA PHE A 22 7.98 -30.20 10.93
C PHE A 22 6.47 -29.99 10.78
N GLN A 23 6.03 -29.06 9.89
CA GLN A 23 4.62 -28.84 9.61
C GLN A 23 3.96 -30.12 9.05
N THR A 24 4.63 -30.74 8.09
CA THR A 24 4.17 -31.96 7.44
C THR A 24 4.03 -33.11 8.44
N LYS A 25 5.04 -33.31 9.29
CA LYS A 25 5.02 -34.33 10.33
C LYS A 25 3.85 -34.13 11.29
N ARG A 26 3.68 -32.92 11.82
CA ARG A 26 2.56 -32.62 12.75
C ARG A 26 1.18 -32.89 12.16
N ILE A 27 0.99 -32.56 10.87
CA ILE A 27 -0.28 -32.85 10.18
C ILE A 27 -0.48 -34.36 10.06
N LYS A 28 0.56 -35.13 9.70
CA LYS A 28 0.49 -36.58 9.59
C LYS A 28 0.20 -37.21 10.94
N ASP A 29 0.97 -36.86 11.98
CA ASP A 29 0.80 -37.37 13.34
C ASP A 29 -0.61 -37.08 13.87
N TYR A 30 -1.15 -35.88 13.60
CA TYR A 30 -2.51 -35.50 13.97
C TYR A 30 -3.57 -36.37 13.24
N CYS A 31 -3.41 -36.53 11.92
CA CYS A 31 -4.33 -37.33 11.12
C CYS A 31 -4.32 -38.80 11.55
N GLU A 32 -3.16 -39.34 11.87
CA GLU A 32 -3.01 -40.71 12.39
C GLU A 32 -3.68 -40.86 13.77
N MET A 33 -3.44 -39.91 14.68
CA MET A 33 -4.00 -39.94 16.04
C MET A 33 -5.54 -39.89 16.05
N PHE A 34 -6.16 -39.21 15.07
CA PHE A 34 -7.61 -39.04 15.00
C PHE A 34 -8.28 -39.83 13.87
N ASP A 35 -7.62 -40.84 13.32
CA ASP A 35 -8.11 -41.71 12.23
C ASP A 35 -8.66 -40.91 11.02
N LEU A 36 -8.00 -39.80 10.65
CA LEU A 36 -8.38 -39.00 9.50
C LEU A 36 -7.60 -39.47 8.25
N PRO A 37 -8.29 -39.97 7.20
CA PRO A 37 -7.63 -40.49 5.99
C PRO A 37 -6.97 -39.34 5.22
N LEU A 38 -5.68 -39.10 5.44
CA LEU A 38 -4.92 -38.05 4.76
C LEU A 38 -4.67 -38.39 3.28
N THR A 39 -5.36 -37.69 2.39
CA THR A 39 -5.30 -37.89 0.93
C THR A 39 -4.06 -37.25 0.32
N GLY A 40 -3.64 -36.08 0.81
CA GLY A 40 -2.47 -35.39 0.31
C GLY A 40 -2.09 -34.16 1.13
N ILE A 41 -0.89 -33.65 0.88
CA ILE A 41 -0.39 -32.42 1.50
C ILE A 41 -0.09 -31.41 0.38
N ILE A 42 -0.75 -30.27 0.43
CA ILE A 42 -0.58 -29.17 -0.49
C ILE A 42 0.44 -28.20 0.10
N THR A 43 1.44 -27.85 -0.70
CA THR A 43 2.49 -26.91 -0.29
C THR A 43 2.24 -25.55 -0.92
N GLU A 44 2.12 -24.54 -0.08
CA GLU A 44 2.04 -23.13 -0.48
C GLU A 44 3.41 -22.48 -0.40
N THR A 45 3.87 -21.92 -1.51
CA THR A 45 5.12 -21.15 -1.53
C THR A 45 4.79 -19.66 -1.48
N GLU A 46 5.32 -18.95 -0.48
CA GLU A 46 5.14 -17.52 -0.35
C GLU A 46 6.04 -16.79 -1.38
N SER A 47 5.52 -16.60 -2.60
CA SER A 47 6.10 -15.65 -3.54
C SER A 47 5.80 -14.23 -3.06
N GLY A 48 6.77 -13.30 -3.10
CA GLY A 48 6.60 -11.91 -2.67
C GLY A 48 5.56 -11.09 -3.46
N GLY A 49 4.69 -11.75 -4.24
CA GLY A 49 3.62 -11.17 -5.04
C GLY A 49 2.46 -10.58 -4.21
N ARG A 50 1.80 -9.59 -4.76
CA ARG A 50 0.83 -8.74 -4.05
C ARG A 50 -0.59 -9.28 -4.00
N ASP A 51 -0.96 -10.32 -4.76
CA ASP A 51 -2.35 -10.77 -4.91
C ASP A 51 -2.61 -12.19 -4.40
N LEU A 52 -3.81 -12.40 -3.82
CA LEU A 52 -4.37 -13.73 -3.53
C LEU A 52 -4.44 -14.63 -4.78
N SER A 53 -4.50 -14.00 -5.98
CA SER A 53 -4.52 -14.69 -7.27
C SER A 53 -3.25 -15.47 -7.59
N GLU A 54 -2.15 -15.27 -6.87
CA GLU A 54 -0.86 -15.93 -7.10
C GLU A 54 -0.58 -17.09 -6.13
N ARG A 55 -1.52 -17.43 -5.23
CA ARG A 55 -1.37 -18.50 -4.24
C ARG A 55 -1.84 -19.83 -4.82
N SER A 56 -0.91 -20.59 -5.37
CA SER A 56 -1.20 -21.89 -6.03
C SER A 56 -1.85 -22.92 -5.11
N GLY A 57 -1.35 -23.06 -3.89
CA GLY A 57 -1.89 -24.06 -2.94
C GLY A 57 -3.30 -23.73 -2.44
N LEU A 58 -3.59 -22.46 -2.15
CA LEU A 58 -4.96 -22.08 -1.79
C LEU A 58 -5.93 -22.18 -2.96
N LYS A 59 -5.49 -21.90 -4.19
CA LYS A 59 -6.31 -22.12 -5.39
C LYS A 59 -6.61 -23.59 -5.62
N GLU A 60 -5.64 -24.46 -5.42
CA GLU A 60 -5.83 -25.89 -5.50
C GLU A 60 -6.86 -26.36 -4.48
N LEU A 61 -6.74 -25.92 -3.19
CA LEU A 61 -7.75 -26.18 -2.18
C LEU A 61 -9.14 -25.66 -2.58
N GLN A 62 -9.23 -24.42 -3.08
CA GLN A 62 -10.52 -23.87 -3.53
C GLN A 62 -11.13 -24.68 -4.70
N SER A 63 -10.31 -25.20 -5.59
CA SER A 63 -10.76 -26.09 -6.67
C SER A 63 -11.32 -27.40 -6.11
N LEU A 64 -10.60 -28.02 -5.15
CA LEU A 64 -11.03 -29.26 -4.49
C LEU A 64 -12.32 -29.06 -3.67
N ILE A 65 -12.50 -27.89 -3.04
CA ILE A 65 -13.73 -27.52 -2.34
C ILE A 65 -14.89 -27.41 -3.33
N LYS A 66 -14.71 -26.66 -4.43
CA LYS A 66 -15.76 -26.46 -5.47
C LYS A 66 -16.19 -27.78 -6.12
N THR A 67 -15.27 -28.69 -6.35
CA THR A 67 -15.55 -30.01 -6.92
C THR A 67 -16.06 -31.03 -5.86
N LYS A 68 -16.24 -30.61 -4.60
CA LYS A 68 -16.61 -31.46 -3.47
C LYS A 68 -15.66 -32.65 -3.26
N SER A 69 -14.41 -32.49 -3.70
CA SER A 69 -13.35 -33.48 -3.57
C SER A 69 -12.55 -33.35 -2.26
N CYS A 70 -12.80 -32.31 -1.47
CA CYS A 70 -12.20 -32.06 -0.17
C CYS A 70 -13.31 -31.96 0.88
N SER A 71 -13.24 -32.78 1.92
CA SER A 71 -14.17 -32.73 3.07
C SER A 71 -13.53 -32.19 4.34
N THR A 72 -12.20 -32.30 4.46
CA THR A 72 -11.46 -31.83 5.64
C THR A 72 -10.12 -31.20 5.24
N ILE A 73 -9.80 -30.08 5.86
CA ILE A 73 -8.50 -29.41 5.73
C ILE A 73 -7.83 -29.38 7.09
N VAL A 74 -6.57 -29.78 7.14
CA VAL A 74 -5.75 -29.77 8.36
C VAL A 74 -4.57 -28.82 8.15
N VAL A 75 -4.40 -27.86 9.05
CA VAL A 75 -3.28 -26.90 9.06
C VAL A 75 -2.70 -26.77 10.47
N ASN A 76 -1.46 -26.33 10.57
CA ASN A 76 -0.87 -26.10 11.89
C ASN A 76 -1.47 -24.87 12.57
N LYS A 77 -1.64 -23.76 11.85
CA LYS A 77 -2.18 -22.49 12.34
C LYS A 77 -3.09 -21.83 11.31
N VAL A 78 -4.02 -21.00 11.78
CA VAL A 78 -4.93 -20.21 10.93
C VAL A 78 -4.16 -19.29 9.97
N ASP A 79 -3.00 -18.77 10.37
CA ASP A 79 -2.17 -17.90 9.51
C ASP A 79 -1.60 -18.64 8.27
N ARG A 80 -1.68 -19.97 8.20
CA ARG A 80 -1.35 -20.74 7.00
C ARG A 80 -2.41 -20.62 5.92
N LEU A 81 -3.65 -20.36 6.32
CA LEU A 81 -4.80 -20.16 5.43
C LEU A 81 -4.86 -18.76 4.82
N GLY A 82 -4.02 -17.80 5.28
CA GLY A 82 -3.99 -16.44 4.82
C GLY A 82 -2.61 -15.78 4.93
N ARG A 83 -2.42 -14.57 4.39
CA ARG A 83 -1.24 -13.73 4.64
C ARG A 83 -1.34 -12.96 5.95
N SER A 84 -2.52 -12.86 6.48
CA SER A 84 -2.83 -12.28 7.78
C SER A 84 -3.83 -13.17 8.49
N LEU A 85 -3.93 -13.02 9.81
CA LEU A 85 -4.92 -13.74 10.61
C LEU A 85 -6.33 -13.52 10.04
N LEU A 86 -6.69 -12.29 9.71
CA LEU A 86 -8.00 -11.96 9.13
C LEU A 86 -8.29 -12.72 7.83
N GLN A 87 -7.31 -12.81 6.92
CA GLN A 87 -7.49 -13.57 5.67
C GLN A 87 -7.63 -15.07 5.93
N GLY A 88 -6.87 -15.61 6.89
CA GLY A 88 -7.01 -17.01 7.30
C GLY A 88 -8.37 -17.32 7.86
N LEU A 89 -8.90 -16.45 8.71
CA LEU A 89 -10.25 -16.57 9.27
C LEU A 89 -11.35 -16.45 8.21
N MET A 90 -11.18 -15.55 7.24
CA MET A 90 -12.11 -15.43 6.09
C MET A 90 -12.12 -16.72 5.24
N PHE A 91 -10.95 -17.34 5.03
CA PHE A 91 -10.88 -18.61 4.32
C PHE A 91 -11.51 -19.75 5.14
N LEU A 92 -11.33 -19.76 6.46
CA LEU A 92 -11.98 -20.71 7.35
C LEU A 92 -13.51 -20.61 7.23
N LYS A 93 -14.07 -19.39 7.27
CA LYS A 93 -15.48 -19.14 7.07
C LYS A 93 -15.97 -19.60 5.69
N TYR A 94 -15.19 -19.34 4.65
CA TYR A 94 -15.49 -19.86 3.30
C TYR A 94 -15.56 -21.39 3.28
N CYS A 95 -14.68 -22.08 4.00
CA CYS A 95 -14.73 -23.56 4.13
C CYS A 95 -16.00 -24.01 4.84
N GLU A 96 -16.39 -23.37 5.94
CA GLU A 96 -17.63 -23.66 6.68
C GLU A 96 -18.87 -23.48 5.78
N GLU A 97 -18.92 -22.39 5.01
CA GLU A 97 -20.02 -22.11 4.06
C GLU A 97 -20.12 -23.15 2.92
N ASN A 98 -19.06 -23.94 2.68
CA ASN A 98 -19.02 -25.00 1.69
C ASN A 98 -19.01 -26.41 2.32
N ASP A 99 -19.39 -26.53 3.60
CA ASP A 99 -19.45 -27.80 4.36
C ASP A 99 -18.09 -28.52 4.44
N VAL A 100 -16.99 -27.77 4.46
CA VAL A 100 -15.63 -28.32 4.62
C VAL A 100 -15.15 -28.08 6.04
N ARG A 101 -14.83 -29.17 6.75
CA ARG A 101 -14.24 -29.13 8.08
C ARG A 101 -12.82 -28.56 8.00
N VAL A 102 -12.50 -27.66 8.93
CA VAL A 102 -11.14 -27.12 9.06
C VAL A 102 -10.62 -27.40 10.47
N ILE A 103 -9.41 -27.93 10.54
CA ILE A 103 -8.71 -28.22 11.79
C ILE A 103 -7.42 -27.38 11.81
N CYS A 104 -7.28 -26.50 12.82
CA CYS A 104 -6.05 -25.74 13.07
C CYS A 104 -5.43 -26.24 14.36
N ILE A 105 -4.39 -27.07 14.24
CA ILE A 105 -3.83 -27.87 15.34
C ILE A 105 -3.39 -26.99 16.52
N GLU A 106 -2.60 -25.95 16.26
CA GLU A 106 -2.05 -25.10 17.33
C GLU A 106 -3.06 -24.10 17.90
N ASN A 107 -4.10 -23.75 17.14
CA ASN A 107 -5.13 -22.84 17.62
C ASN A 107 -6.25 -23.58 18.38
N GLY A 108 -6.25 -24.92 18.41
CA GLY A 108 -7.32 -25.72 19.00
C GLY A 108 -8.67 -25.52 18.30
N ILE A 109 -8.64 -25.20 16.99
CA ILE A 109 -9.86 -24.98 16.19
C ILE A 109 -10.18 -26.27 15.43
N ASP A 110 -11.41 -26.70 15.56
CA ASP A 110 -12.03 -27.73 14.74
C ASP A 110 -13.47 -27.27 14.45
N THR A 111 -13.75 -26.91 13.21
CA THR A 111 -15.03 -26.29 12.85
C THR A 111 -16.26 -27.13 13.11
N LEU A 112 -16.11 -28.48 13.32
CA LEU A 112 -17.21 -29.31 13.78
C LEU A 112 -17.52 -29.12 15.26
N GLN A 113 -16.62 -28.54 16.05
CA GLN A 113 -16.83 -28.37 17.48
C GLN A 113 -17.44 -27.02 17.80
N PRO A 114 -18.53 -26.95 18.58
CA PRO A 114 -19.20 -25.67 18.92
C PRO A 114 -18.28 -24.64 19.58
N GLN A 115 -17.32 -25.11 20.42
CA GLN A 115 -16.37 -24.20 21.09
C GLN A 115 -15.45 -23.48 20.10
N SER A 116 -15.17 -24.08 18.95
CA SER A 116 -14.32 -23.46 17.91
C SER A 116 -14.93 -22.17 17.36
N LYS A 117 -16.26 -22.05 17.35
CA LYS A 117 -16.96 -20.84 16.93
C LYS A 117 -16.65 -19.65 17.86
N LEU A 118 -16.57 -19.89 19.17
CA LEU A 118 -16.17 -18.86 20.12
C LEU A 118 -14.72 -18.42 19.89
N ILE A 119 -13.80 -19.38 19.73
CA ILE A 119 -12.38 -19.10 19.47
C ILE A 119 -12.23 -18.29 18.17
N THR A 120 -12.92 -18.69 17.12
CA THR A 120 -12.90 -18.01 15.83
C THR A 120 -13.42 -16.57 15.94
N ASN A 121 -14.50 -16.33 16.66
CA ASN A 121 -15.04 -14.97 16.88
C ASN A 121 -14.06 -14.08 17.67
N ILE A 122 -13.40 -14.61 18.70
CA ILE A 122 -12.37 -13.88 19.44
C ILE A 122 -11.21 -13.53 18.53
N LEU A 123 -10.74 -14.48 17.71
CA LEU A 123 -9.66 -14.24 16.76
C LEU A 123 -10.04 -13.19 15.69
N PHE A 124 -11.29 -13.19 15.23
CA PHE A 124 -11.80 -12.14 14.34
C PHE A 124 -11.71 -10.75 14.98
N SER A 125 -12.19 -10.63 16.21
CA SER A 125 -12.14 -9.35 16.95
C SER A 125 -10.70 -8.86 17.16
N ILE A 126 -9.77 -9.77 17.45
CA ILE A 126 -8.34 -9.44 17.57
C ILE A 126 -7.77 -8.98 16.22
N ALA A 127 -8.07 -9.70 15.14
CA ALA A 127 -7.56 -9.38 13.80
C ALA A 127 -8.09 -8.03 13.28
N GLU A 128 -9.34 -7.70 13.56
CA GLU A 128 -9.92 -6.38 13.24
C GLU A 128 -9.25 -5.27 14.04
N ASN A 129 -9.06 -5.47 15.34
CA ASN A 129 -8.36 -4.51 16.20
C ASN A 129 -6.91 -4.27 15.73
N GLU A 130 -6.16 -5.32 15.41
CA GLU A 130 -4.80 -5.20 14.85
C GLU A 130 -4.78 -4.35 13.56
N LYS A 131 -5.73 -4.60 12.65
CA LYS A 131 -5.87 -3.82 11.41
C LYS A 131 -6.12 -2.33 11.69
N ASP A 132 -6.99 -2.03 12.66
CA ASP A 132 -7.32 -0.65 13.01
C ASP A 132 -6.16 0.05 13.74
N GLN A 133 -5.44 -0.67 14.61
CA GLN A 133 -4.21 -0.17 15.22
C GLN A 133 -3.12 0.14 14.18
N ILE A 134 -2.97 -0.69 13.14
CA ILE A 134 -2.01 -0.42 12.05
C ILE A 134 -2.42 0.85 11.29
N LYS A 135 -3.72 1.00 10.96
CA LYS A 135 -4.22 2.21 10.30
C LYS A 135 -3.99 3.46 11.15
N GLN A 136 -4.26 3.36 12.46
CA GLN A 136 -4.07 4.47 13.38
C GLN A 136 -2.59 4.86 13.45
N ARG A 137 -1.67 3.91 13.67
CA ARG A 137 -0.22 4.18 13.68
C ARG A 137 0.27 4.83 12.38
N LEU A 138 -0.24 4.38 11.22
CA LEU A 138 0.08 5.00 9.94
C LEU A 138 -0.49 6.41 9.81
N SER A 139 -1.68 6.67 10.35
CA SER A 139 -2.29 8.01 10.38
C SER A 139 -1.47 8.94 11.27
N ASP A 140 -1.15 8.53 12.48
CA ASP A 140 -0.38 9.30 13.46
C ASP A 140 1.03 9.61 12.94
N GLY A 141 1.69 8.62 12.33
CA GLY A 141 2.98 8.82 11.69
C GLY A 141 2.95 9.83 10.54
N ARG A 142 1.84 9.87 9.77
CA ARG A 142 1.64 10.89 8.72
C ARG A 142 1.39 12.27 9.31
N GLU A 143 0.61 12.36 10.39
CA GLU A 143 0.31 13.60 11.07
C GLU A 143 1.58 14.21 11.67
N LYS A 144 2.36 13.42 12.38
CA LYS A 144 3.68 13.83 12.88
C LYS A 144 4.61 14.28 11.75
N THR A 145 4.65 13.55 10.63
CA THR A 145 5.46 13.94 9.46
C THR A 145 5.03 15.31 8.92
N PHE A 146 3.71 15.59 8.91
CA PHE A 146 3.17 16.87 8.49
C PHE A 146 3.49 18.00 9.48
N GLU A 147 3.37 17.75 10.80
CA GLU A 147 3.74 18.69 11.87
C GLU A 147 5.23 19.07 11.78
N ASP A 148 6.10 18.10 11.47
CA ASP A 148 7.53 18.32 11.21
C ASP A 148 7.79 19.12 9.91
N GLY A 149 6.77 19.60 9.24
CA GLY A 149 6.87 20.37 7.99
C GLY A 149 7.32 19.54 6.80
N LYS A 150 7.12 18.22 6.84
CA LYS A 150 7.46 17.29 5.75
C LYS A 150 6.18 16.76 5.09
N LYS A 151 6.27 16.34 3.83
CA LYS A 151 5.13 15.69 3.15
C LYS A 151 4.74 14.40 3.85
N PRO A 152 3.46 14.24 4.26
CA PRO A 152 2.98 13.06 4.99
C PRO A 152 2.88 11.79 4.13
N PHE A 153 3.02 11.93 2.81
CA PHE A 153 3.02 10.80 1.88
C PHE A 153 4.36 10.72 1.17
N GLY A 154 4.88 9.51 1.03
CA GLY A 154 5.95 9.21 0.08
C GLY A 154 5.49 9.48 -1.35
N GLY A 155 6.41 9.57 -2.29
CA GLY A 155 6.12 9.78 -3.70
C GLY A 155 7.18 10.62 -4.38
N HIS A 156 6.87 11.03 -5.62
CA HIS A 156 7.79 11.88 -6.38
C HIS A 156 7.95 13.26 -5.73
N LEU A 157 9.18 13.73 -5.69
CA LEU A 157 9.48 15.10 -5.27
C LEU A 157 8.75 16.10 -6.19
N SER A 158 8.30 17.21 -5.60
CA SER A 158 7.77 18.31 -6.40
C SER A 158 8.86 18.85 -7.32
N PHE A 159 8.50 19.21 -8.54
CA PHE A 159 9.41 19.78 -9.53
C PHE A 159 10.15 20.99 -8.93
N GLY A 160 11.45 21.11 -9.19
CA GLY A 160 12.30 22.13 -8.58
C GLY A 160 13.07 21.67 -7.34
N TYR A 161 12.83 20.44 -6.86
CA TYR A 161 13.56 19.86 -5.73
C TYR A 161 14.22 18.53 -6.14
N ARG A 162 15.32 18.23 -5.48
CA ARG A 162 16.04 16.92 -5.59
C ARG A 162 16.50 16.45 -4.23
N LYS A 163 16.85 15.18 -4.11
CA LYS A 163 17.59 14.67 -2.95
C LYS A 163 19.08 14.88 -3.16
N ASN A 164 19.77 15.30 -2.11
CA ASN A 164 21.24 15.27 -2.07
C ASN A 164 21.75 13.86 -1.72
N ASN A 165 23.07 13.70 -1.65
CA ASN A 165 23.70 12.40 -1.31
C ASN A 165 23.38 11.94 0.13
N GLN A 166 22.98 12.85 1.02
CA GLN A 166 22.57 12.57 2.40
C GLN A 166 21.07 12.26 2.52
N GLY A 167 20.33 12.26 1.39
CA GLY A 167 18.89 12.01 1.37
C GLY A 167 18.03 13.24 1.70
N GLU A 168 18.62 14.40 1.94
CA GLU A 168 17.91 15.64 2.24
C GLU A 168 17.32 16.25 0.97
N ILE A 169 16.18 16.93 1.11
CA ILE A 169 15.52 17.63 0.01
C ILE A 169 16.08 19.04 -0.12
N VAL A 170 16.75 19.27 -1.24
CA VAL A 170 17.37 20.54 -1.60
C VAL A 170 16.80 21.06 -2.92
N LEU A 171 17.05 22.35 -3.21
CA LEU A 171 16.67 22.92 -4.50
C LEU A 171 17.48 22.29 -5.63
N ASP A 172 16.79 21.85 -6.68
CA ASP A 172 17.45 21.66 -7.96
C ASP A 172 17.71 23.03 -8.60
N LYS A 173 18.97 23.34 -8.89
CA LYS A 173 19.36 24.67 -9.40
C LYS A 173 18.67 25.02 -10.73
N PHE A 174 18.50 24.06 -11.62
CA PHE A 174 17.90 24.28 -12.92
C PHE A 174 16.38 24.33 -12.84
N ASP A 175 15.77 23.32 -12.27
CA ASP A 175 14.32 23.15 -12.19
C ASP A 175 13.67 24.23 -11.29
N SER A 176 14.33 24.63 -10.19
CA SER A 176 13.83 25.71 -9.33
C SER A 176 13.80 27.07 -10.06
N ASN A 177 14.76 27.32 -10.94
CA ASN A 177 14.74 28.53 -11.78
C ASN A 177 13.61 28.51 -12.81
N ILE A 178 13.24 27.34 -13.33
CA ILE A 178 12.05 27.19 -14.19
C ILE A 178 10.78 27.50 -13.40
N VAL A 179 10.65 27.02 -12.16
CA VAL A 179 9.51 27.36 -11.28
C VAL A 179 9.43 28.88 -11.08
N LYS A 180 10.54 29.55 -10.71
CA LYS A 180 10.59 31.01 -10.58
C LYS A 180 10.17 31.73 -11.87
N PHE A 181 10.63 31.24 -13.02
CA PHE A 181 10.27 31.78 -14.33
C PHE A 181 8.76 31.66 -14.58
N ILE A 182 8.14 30.50 -14.30
CA ILE A 182 6.70 30.29 -14.47
C ILE A 182 5.91 31.28 -13.60
N TYR A 183 6.24 31.43 -12.31
CA TYR A 183 5.58 32.39 -11.41
C TYR A 183 5.70 33.84 -11.87
N ARG A 184 6.90 34.26 -12.27
CA ARG A 184 7.13 35.61 -12.78
C ARG A 184 6.32 35.90 -14.04
N LYS A 185 6.33 34.97 -15.00
CA LYS A 185 5.58 35.10 -16.25
C LYS A 185 4.08 35.04 -16.05
N TRP A 186 3.61 34.20 -15.12
CA TRP A 186 2.19 34.20 -14.77
C TRP A 186 1.76 35.53 -14.19
N ASN A 187 2.48 36.08 -13.23
CA ASN A 187 2.22 37.40 -12.64
C ASN A 187 2.24 38.54 -13.67
N GLU A 188 3.23 38.52 -14.58
CA GLU A 188 3.30 39.50 -15.68
C GLU A 188 2.09 39.44 -16.62
N LEU A 189 1.70 38.23 -17.01
CA LEU A 189 0.56 38.01 -17.91
C LEU A 189 -0.78 38.27 -17.23
N SER A 190 -0.86 38.12 -15.91
CA SER A 190 -2.09 38.35 -15.12
C SER A 190 -2.45 39.83 -15.05
N LYS A 191 -1.50 40.72 -15.21
CA LYS A 191 -1.73 42.18 -15.28
C LYS A 191 -2.36 42.63 -16.59
N LYS A 192 -2.47 41.77 -17.60
CA LYS A 192 -3.06 42.10 -18.91
C LYS A 192 -4.56 41.75 -18.88
N PRO A 193 -5.48 42.77 -18.92
CA PRO A 193 -6.92 42.54 -18.65
C PRO A 193 -7.59 41.59 -19.65
N ASN A 194 -7.10 41.50 -20.87
CA ASN A 194 -7.73 40.71 -21.95
C ASN A 194 -7.20 39.26 -22.07
N LEU A 195 -6.43 38.76 -21.08
CA LEU A 195 -5.84 37.43 -21.12
C LEU A 195 -6.54 36.47 -20.14
N THR A 196 -7.29 35.53 -20.72
CA THR A 196 -7.89 34.46 -19.93
C THR A 196 -6.82 33.50 -19.35
N LYS A 197 -7.17 32.74 -18.28
CA LYS A 197 -6.29 31.72 -17.66
C LYS A 197 -5.72 30.76 -18.70
N THR A 198 -6.56 30.26 -19.60
CA THR A 198 -6.15 29.34 -20.69
C THR A 198 -5.13 29.96 -21.62
N LYS A 199 -5.36 31.22 -22.07
CA LYS A 199 -4.42 31.92 -22.93
C LYS A 199 -3.08 32.20 -22.23
N ARG A 200 -3.09 32.51 -20.93
CA ARG A 200 -1.86 32.66 -20.12
C ARG A 200 -1.06 31.37 -20.09
N THR A 201 -1.72 30.23 -19.76
CA THR A 201 -1.09 28.91 -19.73
C THR A 201 -0.47 28.54 -21.08
N GLN A 202 -1.20 28.76 -22.19
CA GLN A 202 -0.68 28.49 -23.54
C GLN A 202 0.55 29.33 -23.89
N LYS A 203 0.55 30.63 -23.53
CA LYS A 203 1.71 31.50 -23.72
C LYS A 203 2.93 31.02 -22.93
N ILE A 204 2.74 30.61 -21.68
CA ILE A 204 3.82 30.07 -20.85
C ILE A 204 4.37 28.78 -21.46
N LEU A 205 3.48 27.83 -21.85
CA LEU A 205 3.90 26.61 -22.52
C LEU A 205 4.70 26.84 -23.78
N LYS A 206 4.30 27.85 -24.61
CA LYS A 206 5.05 28.25 -25.81
C LYS A 206 6.45 28.78 -25.45
N LEU A 207 6.56 29.59 -24.40
CA LEU A 207 7.84 30.11 -23.91
C LEU A 207 8.75 29.01 -23.36
N LEU A 208 8.21 28.08 -22.60
CA LEU A 208 8.96 26.93 -22.07
C LEU A 208 9.52 26.05 -23.20
N ARG A 209 8.70 25.77 -24.21
CA ARG A 209 9.13 25.04 -25.42
C ARG A 209 10.23 25.77 -26.18
N LYS A 210 10.08 27.08 -26.39
CA LYS A 210 11.10 27.91 -27.08
C LYS A 210 12.45 27.91 -26.35
N LYS A 211 12.43 27.81 -25.00
CA LYS A 211 13.64 27.72 -24.17
C LYS A 211 14.12 26.27 -23.97
N ASN A 212 13.47 25.30 -24.59
CA ASN A 212 13.72 23.84 -24.41
C ASN A 212 13.69 23.37 -22.95
N PHE A 213 12.89 24.02 -22.11
CA PHE A 213 12.70 23.61 -20.73
C PHE A 213 11.82 22.35 -20.68
N LYS A 214 12.21 21.38 -19.85
CA LYS A 214 11.52 20.09 -19.69
C LYS A 214 10.96 19.96 -18.28
N PHE A 215 9.84 19.25 -18.17
CA PHE A 215 9.28 18.78 -16.91
C PHE A 215 9.78 17.34 -16.69
N HIS A 216 10.80 17.19 -15.86
CA HIS A 216 11.64 15.99 -15.81
C HIS A 216 12.23 15.70 -17.21
N LYS A 217 11.85 14.61 -17.87
CA LYS A 217 12.34 14.26 -19.23
C LYS A 217 11.37 14.66 -20.35
N ASN A 218 10.17 15.17 -19.99
CA ASN A 218 9.06 15.41 -20.93
C ASN A 218 8.80 16.90 -21.18
N ASN A 219 7.98 17.21 -22.17
CA ASN A 219 7.49 18.56 -22.38
C ASN A 219 6.48 18.95 -21.31
N PHE A 220 6.46 20.23 -20.90
CA PHE A 220 5.44 20.76 -20.02
C PHE A 220 4.04 20.64 -20.63
N ARG A 221 3.07 20.25 -19.79
CA ARG A 221 1.64 20.17 -20.11
C ARG A 221 0.86 21.18 -19.25
N THR A 222 -0.39 21.44 -19.62
CA THR A 222 -1.26 22.40 -18.92
C THR A 222 -1.40 22.09 -17.42
N HIS A 223 -1.59 20.82 -17.06
CA HIS A 223 -1.71 20.42 -15.65
C HIS A 223 -0.43 20.69 -14.85
N ASN A 224 0.77 20.50 -15.46
CA ASN A 224 2.03 20.78 -14.76
C ASN A 224 2.12 22.26 -14.36
N ILE A 225 1.67 23.19 -15.22
CA ILE A 225 1.65 24.61 -14.89
C ILE A 225 0.69 24.87 -13.72
N LYS A 226 -0.52 24.29 -13.77
CA LYS A 226 -1.49 24.41 -12.69
C LYS A 226 -0.92 23.87 -11.37
N ASP A 227 -0.37 22.65 -11.39
CA ASP A 227 0.20 22.01 -10.20
C ASP A 227 1.34 22.84 -9.60
N ILE A 228 2.21 23.42 -10.45
CA ILE A 228 3.27 24.31 -9.99
C ILE A 228 2.69 25.57 -9.35
N LEU A 229 1.72 26.23 -9.99
CA LEU A 229 1.17 27.50 -9.49
C LEU A 229 0.36 27.32 -8.19
N THR A 230 -0.25 26.17 -7.95
CA THR A 230 -1.08 25.91 -6.77
C THR A 230 -0.34 25.25 -5.61
N ASN A 231 0.90 24.80 -5.81
CA ASN A 231 1.66 24.10 -4.78
C ASN A 231 2.25 25.08 -3.75
N SER A 232 1.64 25.14 -2.57
CA SER A 232 2.06 26.03 -1.47
C SER A 232 3.45 25.71 -0.91
N MET A 233 3.97 24.50 -1.16
CA MET A 233 5.33 24.13 -0.73
C MET A 233 6.40 25.08 -1.27
N TYR A 234 6.21 25.65 -2.47
CA TYR A 234 7.14 26.59 -3.06
C TYR A 234 7.27 27.91 -2.28
N CYS A 235 6.25 28.29 -1.51
CA CYS A 235 6.31 29.47 -0.63
C CYS A 235 6.55 29.12 0.85
N GLY A 236 6.91 27.88 1.15
CA GLY A 236 7.25 27.44 2.50
C GLY A 236 6.05 27.00 3.34
N GLU A 237 4.95 26.61 2.73
CA GLU A 237 3.77 26.09 3.41
C GLU A 237 3.40 24.69 2.89
N LEU A 238 3.01 23.80 3.79
CA LEU A 238 2.38 22.53 3.46
C LEU A 238 0.92 22.58 3.85
N LYS A 239 0.05 22.06 2.99
CA LYS A 239 -1.39 21.92 3.25
C LYS A 239 -1.79 20.45 3.20
N TRP A 240 -2.48 20.00 4.23
CA TRP A 240 -3.00 18.63 4.32
C TRP A 240 -4.21 18.56 5.25
N LYS A 241 -5.27 17.86 4.87
CA LYS A 241 -6.54 17.72 5.62
C LYS A 241 -7.11 19.06 6.11
N GLY A 242 -7.01 20.13 5.31
CA GLY A 242 -7.49 21.46 5.68
C GLY A 242 -6.56 22.25 6.61
N GLN A 243 -5.52 21.63 7.13
CA GLN A 243 -4.51 22.27 7.97
C GLN A 243 -3.34 22.81 7.13
N THR A 244 -2.65 23.80 7.68
CA THR A 244 -1.45 24.38 7.07
C THR A 244 -0.33 24.41 8.09
N THR A 245 0.85 23.91 7.71
CA THR A 245 2.07 23.98 8.54
C THR A 245 3.20 24.64 7.75
N LYS A 246 4.24 25.09 8.47
CA LYS A 246 5.47 25.60 7.84
C LYS A 246 6.24 24.43 7.24
N SER A 247 6.59 24.56 5.96
CA SER A 247 7.41 23.56 5.28
C SER A 247 8.85 23.57 5.78
N SER A 248 9.44 22.41 6.00
CA SER A 248 10.88 22.26 6.26
C SER A 248 11.73 22.35 5.00
N TYR A 249 11.10 22.35 3.82
CA TYR A 249 11.79 22.43 2.53
C TYR A 249 12.15 23.87 2.17
N PRO A 250 13.28 24.09 1.47
CA PRO A 250 13.69 25.44 1.06
C PRO A 250 12.67 26.07 0.10
N THR A 251 12.38 27.36 0.29
CA THR A 251 11.42 28.11 -0.52
C THR A 251 11.97 28.43 -1.91
N ILE A 252 11.12 28.39 -2.92
CA ILE A 252 11.45 28.76 -4.30
C ILE A 252 10.95 30.17 -4.64
N VAL A 253 9.76 30.52 -4.15
CA VAL A 253 9.12 31.81 -4.38
C VAL A 253 8.72 32.45 -3.05
N SER A 254 8.66 33.80 -3.01
CA SER A 254 8.18 34.50 -1.83
C SER A 254 6.67 34.27 -1.63
N LYS A 255 6.22 34.25 -0.36
CA LYS A 255 4.80 34.13 -0.01
C LYS A 255 3.96 35.24 -0.66
N ARG A 256 4.51 36.48 -0.75
CA ARG A 256 3.87 37.59 -1.43
C ARG A 256 3.57 37.27 -2.90
N LEU A 257 4.58 36.77 -3.64
CA LEU A 257 4.39 36.40 -5.06
C LEU A 257 3.42 35.23 -5.21
N PHE A 258 3.50 34.22 -4.35
CA PHE A 258 2.57 33.12 -4.34
C PHE A 258 1.12 33.62 -4.18
N ASN A 259 0.84 34.43 -3.16
CA ASN A 259 -0.51 34.95 -2.88
C ASN A 259 -1.07 35.79 -4.03
N VAL A 260 -0.24 36.66 -4.63
CA VAL A 260 -0.64 37.41 -5.81
C VAL A 260 -0.98 36.48 -6.98
N VAL A 261 -0.23 35.43 -7.17
CA VAL A 261 -0.52 34.44 -8.23
C VAL A 261 -1.82 33.69 -7.94
N GLN A 262 -2.10 33.31 -6.67
CA GLN A 262 -3.33 32.61 -6.31
C GLN A 262 -4.60 33.40 -6.65
N SER A 263 -4.59 34.72 -6.56
CA SER A 263 -5.77 35.54 -6.92
C SER A 263 -6.11 35.48 -8.42
N TYR A 264 -5.23 34.91 -9.24
CA TYR A 264 -5.40 34.80 -10.69
C TYR A 264 -5.40 33.34 -11.21
N VAL A 265 -5.18 32.34 -10.35
CA VAL A 265 -5.21 30.90 -10.69
C VAL A 265 -6.57 30.32 -10.40
#